data_1f4cf56f54892d53dd01ccc108104dc9
#
_entry.id   1f4cf56f54892d53dd01ccc108104dc9
#
_cell.length_a   1.000
_cell.length_b   1.000
_cell.length_c   1.000
_cell.angle_alpha   90.00
_cell.angle_beta   90.00
_cell.angle_gamma   90.00
#
_symmetry.space_group_name_H-M   'P 1'
#
loop_
_entity.id
_entity.type
_entity.pdbx_description
1 polymer ?
#
loop_
_entity_poly.entity_id
_entity_poly.type
_entity_poly.pdbx_seq_one_letter_code
_entity_poly.pdbx_strand_id
1 'polypeptide(L)'
;MMTMEQGARETCTDTTANSIPAAAGSAGDYLTNEQAYKMLRGANSGVKPKLGRRVYRVVKRTVDIAAAGGALVLLFIPGVILSAVICIKSPGASPLYSQWRVGRVRNDGTFYLFKIYKFRSMVPNADQMLKDLQAQNEATGPMFKMKHDPRIIPGVGNFIRKHSIDELPQLINVFLGQMNLIGPRPGLPREVALYLSLIHI
;
A
#
# COMPACT_ATOMS: atom_id res chain seq x y z
N MET A 1 43.30 41.79 -37.71
CA MET A 1 43.99 40.60 -37.18
C MET A 1 43.06 40.04 -36.11
N MET A 2 42.31 39.00 -36.47
CA MET A 2 41.21 38.40 -35.73
C MET A 2 41.74 37.37 -34.75
N THR A 3 41.30 37.39 -33.50
CA THR A 3 41.37 36.24 -32.63
C THR A 3 39.98 36.00 -32.03
N MET A 4 39.43 34.85 -32.40
CA MET A 4 38.16 34.32 -31.91
C MET A 4 38.32 33.80 -30.51
N GLU A 5 37.52 34.26 -29.60
CA GLU A 5 37.31 33.67 -28.29
C GLU A 5 36.14 32.69 -28.37
N GLN A 6 36.47 31.41 -28.29
CA GLN A 6 35.47 30.31 -28.16
C GLN A 6 35.05 30.25 -26.72
N GLY A 7 33.81 30.70 -26.47
CA GLY A 7 33.12 30.45 -25.21
C GLY A 7 32.72 28.96 -25.10
N ALA A 8 33.36 28.27 -24.17
CA ALA A 8 32.97 26.92 -23.77
C ALA A 8 31.60 26.96 -23.10
N ARG A 9 30.63 26.34 -23.77
CA ARG A 9 29.35 25.94 -23.13
C ARG A 9 29.64 24.75 -22.23
N GLU A 10 29.69 24.98 -20.95
CA GLU A 10 29.60 23.94 -19.94
C GLU A 10 28.19 23.33 -20.05
N THR A 11 28.12 22.12 -20.61
CA THR A 11 26.94 21.24 -20.52
C THR A 11 26.89 20.75 -19.09
N CYS A 12 25.97 21.31 -18.33
CA CYS A 12 25.55 20.80 -17.04
C CYS A 12 24.94 19.41 -17.28
N THR A 13 25.72 18.36 -17.12
CA THR A 13 25.25 16.98 -17.08
C THR A 13 24.58 16.77 -15.74
N ASP A 14 23.26 16.92 -15.73
CA ASP A 14 22.39 16.59 -14.62
C ASP A 14 22.34 15.07 -14.46
N THR A 15 23.35 14.54 -13.77
CA THR A 15 23.50 13.10 -13.53
C THR A 15 23.08 12.80 -12.11
N THR A 16 21.78 12.75 -11.85
CA THR A 16 21.16 11.93 -10.79
C THR A 16 19.66 11.81 -10.99
N ALA A 17 19.22 11.45 -12.18
CA ALA A 17 17.93 10.79 -12.33
C ALA A 17 18.13 9.38 -11.79
N ASN A 18 17.71 9.16 -10.55
CA ASN A 18 17.62 7.84 -9.95
C ASN A 18 16.48 7.10 -10.68
N SER A 19 16.82 6.61 -11.89
CA SER A 19 15.91 5.85 -12.75
C SER A 19 15.51 4.58 -12.00
N ILE A 20 14.22 4.40 -11.79
CA ILE A 20 13.64 3.14 -11.35
C ILE A 20 14.13 2.10 -12.36
N PRO A 21 14.90 1.08 -11.95
CA PRO A 21 15.36 0.06 -12.88
C PRO A 21 14.14 -0.58 -13.53
N ALA A 22 14.12 -0.62 -14.86
CA ALA A 22 13.08 -1.29 -15.61
C ALA A 22 13.01 -2.74 -15.14
N ALA A 23 11.91 -3.13 -14.51
CA ALA A 23 11.63 -4.50 -14.14
C ALA A 23 11.20 -5.26 -15.41
N ALA A 24 12.10 -5.35 -16.39
CA ALA A 24 11.94 -6.17 -17.58
C ALA A 24 12.51 -7.57 -17.30
N GLY A 25 11.86 -8.29 -16.40
CA GLY A 25 11.94 -9.74 -16.29
C GLY A 25 10.77 -10.34 -17.05
N SER A 26 11.04 -11.42 -17.82
CA SER A 26 10.03 -12.22 -18.52
C SER A 26 8.81 -12.51 -17.63
N ALA A 27 7.66 -12.79 -18.22
CA ALA A 27 6.31 -12.96 -17.65
C ALA A 27 6.16 -13.95 -16.45
N GLY A 28 7.18 -14.16 -15.63
CA GLY A 28 7.24 -15.06 -14.49
C GLY A 28 7.80 -14.46 -13.18
N ASP A 29 8.48 -13.33 -13.22
CA ASP A 29 9.09 -12.73 -12.03
C ASP A 29 8.17 -11.70 -11.36
N TYR A 30 7.22 -12.19 -10.57
CA TYR A 30 6.39 -11.32 -9.74
C TYR A 30 7.20 -10.76 -8.58
N LEU A 31 7.47 -9.45 -8.59
CA LEU A 31 8.05 -8.74 -7.45
C LEU A 31 7.24 -9.00 -6.18
N THR A 32 7.92 -9.42 -5.12
CA THR A 32 7.29 -9.48 -3.80
C THR A 32 6.99 -8.05 -3.30
N ASN A 33 6.01 -7.90 -2.40
CA ASN A 33 5.70 -6.59 -1.81
C ASN A 33 6.92 -5.98 -1.09
N GLU A 34 7.81 -6.80 -0.55
CA GLU A 34 9.01 -6.33 0.13
C GLU A 34 10.08 -5.81 -0.84
N GLN A 35 10.27 -6.49 -1.97
CA GLN A 35 11.18 -6.02 -3.03
C GLN A 35 10.68 -4.69 -3.61
N ALA A 36 9.38 -4.61 -3.93
CA ALA A 36 8.77 -3.38 -4.42
C ALA A 36 8.83 -2.25 -3.39
N TYR A 37 8.68 -2.55 -2.09
CA TYR A 37 8.87 -1.56 -1.03
C TYR A 37 10.29 -1.00 -1.02
N LYS A 38 11.32 -1.85 -1.14
CA LYS A 38 12.72 -1.42 -1.20
C LYS A 38 12.98 -0.55 -2.43
N MET A 39 12.40 -0.88 -3.58
CA MET A 39 12.51 -0.08 -4.81
C MET A 39 11.86 1.30 -4.69
N LEU A 40 10.65 1.37 -4.12
CA LEU A 40 9.90 2.63 -4.00
C LEU A 40 10.40 3.52 -2.85
N ARG A 41 11.15 2.97 -1.92
CA ARG A 41 11.73 3.73 -0.80
C ARG A 41 12.81 4.69 -1.33
N GLY A 42 12.47 5.98 -1.36
CA GLY A 42 13.37 7.02 -1.88
C GLY A 42 13.24 7.27 -3.39
N ALA A 43 12.47 6.47 -4.13
CA ALA A 43 12.20 6.74 -5.52
C ALA A 43 11.38 8.03 -5.69
N ASN A 44 11.74 8.84 -6.70
CA ASN A 44 11.00 10.05 -7.05
C ASN A 44 9.82 9.68 -7.96
N SER A 45 8.63 10.15 -7.61
CA SER A 45 7.42 9.90 -8.39
C SER A 45 7.30 10.74 -9.66
N GLY A 46 8.14 11.78 -9.82
CA GLY A 46 8.00 12.79 -10.87
C GLY A 46 6.77 13.70 -10.73
N VAL A 47 5.91 13.45 -9.75
CA VAL A 47 4.65 14.18 -9.54
C VAL A 47 4.82 15.25 -8.46
N LYS A 48 4.55 16.51 -8.81
CA LYS A 48 4.50 17.59 -7.82
C LYS A 48 3.15 17.58 -7.09
N PRO A 49 3.13 17.56 -5.75
CA PRO A 49 1.89 17.57 -5.00
C PRO A 49 1.15 18.91 -5.20
N LYS A 50 -0.14 18.86 -5.58
CA LYS A 50 -0.97 20.06 -5.67
C LYS A 50 -1.21 20.65 -4.28
N LEU A 51 -0.82 21.91 -4.10
CA LEU A 51 -1.05 22.67 -2.88
C LEU A 51 -2.52 23.10 -2.82
N GLY A 52 -3.40 22.20 -2.38
CA GLY A 52 -4.84 22.48 -2.26
C GLY A 52 -5.17 23.40 -1.08
N ARG A 53 -6.42 23.85 -1.01
CA ARG A 53 -6.99 24.78 -0.02
C ARG A 53 -6.64 24.36 1.43
N ARG A 54 -5.85 25.16 2.15
CA ARG A 54 -5.39 24.86 3.51
C ARG A 54 -6.55 24.66 4.48
N VAL A 55 -7.54 25.54 4.46
CA VAL A 55 -8.74 25.47 5.32
C VAL A 55 -9.49 24.16 5.12
N TYR A 56 -9.78 23.77 3.88
CA TYR A 56 -10.43 22.50 3.59
C TYR A 56 -9.67 21.30 4.16
N ARG A 57 -8.33 21.29 4.04
CA ARG A 57 -7.50 20.20 4.58
C ARG A 57 -7.55 20.12 6.10
N VAL A 58 -7.56 21.28 6.78
CA VAL A 58 -7.66 21.33 8.24
C VAL A 58 -9.03 20.82 8.69
N VAL A 59 -10.12 21.37 8.14
CA VAL A 59 -11.49 20.95 8.48
C VAL A 59 -11.68 19.45 8.22
N LYS A 60 -11.30 18.99 7.01
CA LYS A 60 -11.38 17.57 6.67
C LYS A 60 -10.60 16.71 7.66
N ARG A 61 -9.39 17.12 8.02
CA ARG A 61 -8.54 16.37 8.96
C ARG A 61 -9.15 16.31 10.37
N THR A 62 -9.72 17.40 10.85
CA THR A 62 -10.42 17.43 12.15
C THR A 62 -11.61 16.45 12.15
N VAL A 63 -12.41 16.47 11.08
CA VAL A 63 -13.54 15.52 10.93
C VAL A 63 -13.04 14.08 10.86
N ASP A 64 -12.00 13.80 10.08
CA ASP A 64 -11.43 12.44 9.97
C ASP A 64 -10.94 11.93 11.34
N ILE A 65 -10.26 12.77 12.15
CA ILE A 65 -9.78 12.40 13.49
C ILE A 65 -10.96 12.16 14.45
N ALA A 66 -11.94 13.06 14.47
CA ALA A 66 -13.09 12.95 15.38
C ALA A 66 -13.91 11.68 15.06
N ALA A 67 -14.20 11.44 13.78
CA ALA A 67 -14.95 10.27 13.34
C ALA A 67 -14.16 8.95 13.59
N ALA A 68 -12.88 8.92 13.25
CA ALA A 68 -12.05 7.73 13.48
C ALA A 68 -11.85 7.45 14.99
N GLY A 69 -11.62 8.49 15.80
CA GLY A 69 -11.48 8.37 17.25
C GLY A 69 -12.76 7.87 17.92
N GLY A 70 -13.91 8.45 17.58
CA GLY A 70 -15.21 7.99 18.09
C GLY A 70 -15.53 6.54 17.70
N ALA A 71 -15.27 6.19 16.42
CA ALA A 71 -15.44 4.82 15.94
C ALA A 71 -14.50 3.83 16.65
N LEU A 72 -13.23 4.19 16.90
CA LEU A 72 -12.28 3.35 17.63
C LEU A 72 -12.73 3.07 19.05
N VAL A 73 -13.25 4.08 19.76
CA VAL A 73 -13.79 3.90 21.11
C VAL A 73 -14.99 2.94 21.09
N LEU A 74 -15.94 3.15 20.17
CA LEU A 74 -17.13 2.31 20.03
C LEU A 74 -16.78 0.86 19.67
N LEU A 75 -15.82 0.67 18.78
CA LEU A 75 -15.42 -0.63 18.24
C LEU A 75 -14.33 -1.33 19.05
N PHE A 76 -13.88 -0.73 20.16
CA PHE A 76 -12.79 -1.31 20.98
C PHE A 76 -13.18 -2.69 21.54
N ILE A 77 -14.31 -2.79 22.25
CA ILE A 77 -14.77 -4.05 22.84
C ILE A 77 -15.07 -5.11 21.76
N PRO A 78 -15.88 -4.84 20.72
CA PRO A 78 -16.07 -5.77 19.61
C PRO A 78 -14.76 -6.21 18.95
N GLY A 79 -13.81 -5.29 18.80
CA GLY A 79 -12.50 -5.57 18.22
C GLY A 79 -11.64 -6.52 19.06
N VAL A 80 -11.69 -6.38 20.39
CA VAL A 80 -11.01 -7.30 21.33
C VAL A 80 -11.64 -8.70 21.26
N ILE A 81 -12.97 -8.79 21.26
CA ILE A 81 -13.68 -10.06 21.14
C ILE A 81 -13.34 -10.75 19.81
N LEU A 82 -13.38 -10.02 18.70
CA LEU A 82 -13.01 -10.56 17.39
C LEU A 82 -11.54 -11.02 17.35
N SER A 83 -10.63 -10.27 17.97
CA SER A 83 -9.22 -10.65 18.08
C SER A 83 -9.05 -11.97 18.82
N ALA A 84 -9.77 -12.17 19.92
CA ALA A 84 -9.76 -13.42 20.69
C ALA A 84 -10.29 -14.60 19.83
N VAL A 85 -11.40 -14.40 19.12
CA VAL A 85 -11.96 -15.40 18.23
C VAL A 85 -10.97 -15.79 17.10
N ILE A 86 -10.29 -14.82 16.50
CA ILE A 86 -9.27 -15.08 15.47
C ILE A 86 -8.11 -15.89 16.07
N CYS A 87 -7.63 -15.55 17.25
CA CYS A 87 -6.56 -16.30 17.93
C CYS A 87 -6.95 -17.76 18.21
N ILE A 88 -8.19 -18.00 18.65
CA ILE A 88 -8.71 -19.36 18.92
C ILE A 88 -8.83 -20.15 17.62
N LYS A 89 -9.36 -19.54 16.55
CA LYS A 89 -9.61 -20.25 15.27
C LYS A 89 -8.36 -20.44 14.43
N SER A 90 -7.34 -19.59 14.62
CA SER A 90 -6.09 -19.64 13.87
C SER A 90 -4.91 -19.28 14.77
N PRO A 91 -4.47 -20.22 15.64
CA PRO A 91 -3.32 -20.01 16.53
C PRO A 91 -2.03 -19.84 15.73
N GLY A 92 -0.99 -19.35 16.38
CA GLY A 92 0.37 -19.24 15.82
C GLY A 92 0.72 -17.92 15.17
N ALA A 93 -0.22 -16.94 15.09
CA ALA A 93 0.11 -15.59 14.64
C ALA A 93 -0.82 -14.52 15.24
N SER A 94 -0.40 -13.25 15.18
CA SER A 94 -1.17 -12.10 15.69
C SER A 94 -2.55 -12.00 15.02
N PRO A 95 -3.62 -11.60 15.76
CA PRO A 95 -4.93 -11.33 15.19
C PRO A 95 -4.94 -10.10 14.28
N LEU A 96 -3.95 -9.22 14.43
CA LEU A 96 -3.75 -8.06 13.56
C LEU A 96 -2.66 -8.36 12.53
N TYR A 97 -2.96 -8.06 11.29
CA TYR A 97 -2.07 -8.13 10.14
C TYR A 97 -1.70 -6.72 9.68
N SER A 98 -0.47 -6.52 9.29
CA SER A 98 -0.01 -5.25 8.73
C SER A 98 0.61 -5.45 7.36
N GLN A 99 0.32 -4.54 6.43
CA GLN A 99 0.82 -4.58 5.07
C GLN A 99 1.28 -3.22 4.60
N TRP A 100 2.43 -3.16 3.92
CA TRP A 100 2.92 -1.94 3.33
C TRP A 100 2.02 -1.45 2.20
N ARG A 101 1.77 -0.14 2.21
CA ARG A 101 0.99 0.56 1.20
C ARG A 101 1.67 1.84 0.77
N VAL A 102 1.43 2.21 -0.48
CA VAL A 102 1.88 3.48 -1.04
C VAL A 102 0.78 4.51 -0.82
N GLY A 103 1.11 5.56 -0.07
CA GLY A 103 0.22 6.68 0.21
C GLY A 103 0.47 7.86 -0.71
N ARG A 104 0.34 9.05 -0.14
CA ARG A 104 0.55 10.32 -0.88
C ARG A 104 2.01 10.50 -1.31
N VAL A 105 2.22 11.30 -2.35
CA VAL A 105 3.54 11.81 -2.70
C VAL A 105 3.91 12.94 -1.74
N ARG A 106 5.15 12.94 -1.24
CA ARG A 106 5.72 14.00 -0.39
C ARG A 106 6.06 15.25 -1.21
N ASN A 107 6.36 16.35 -0.52
CA ASN A 107 6.74 17.61 -1.17
C ASN A 107 8.05 17.50 -1.97
N ASP A 108 8.92 16.59 -1.57
CA ASP A 108 10.20 16.25 -2.26
C ASP A 108 10.01 15.33 -3.46
N GLY A 109 8.77 14.95 -3.78
CA GLY A 109 8.43 14.02 -4.86
C GLY A 109 8.54 12.55 -4.49
N THR A 110 8.99 12.19 -3.30
CA THR A 110 9.11 10.80 -2.87
C THR A 110 7.79 10.20 -2.44
N PHE A 111 7.68 8.86 -2.48
CA PHE A 111 6.48 8.15 -2.02
C PHE A 111 6.42 8.07 -0.49
N TYR A 112 5.25 8.36 0.08
CA TYR A 112 4.96 8.08 1.47
C TYR A 112 4.51 6.64 1.62
N LEU A 113 5.35 5.81 2.25
CA LEU A 113 5.06 4.40 2.51
C LEU A 113 4.65 4.24 3.97
N PHE A 114 3.57 3.51 4.23
CA PHE A 114 3.08 3.24 5.58
C PHE A 114 2.46 1.85 5.67
N LYS A 115 2.33 1.33 6.88
CA LYS A 115 1.66 0.05 7.14
C LYS A 115 0.19 0.29 7.43
N ILE A 116 -0.71 -0.34 6.67
CA ILE A 116 -2.11 -0.42 7.05
C ILE A 116 -2.31 -1.59 8.00
N TYR A 117 -3.28 -1.44 8.90
CA TYR A 117 -3.67 -2.47 9.85
C TYR A 117 -4.98 -3.11 9.42
N LYS A 118 -5.07 -4.44 9.57
CA LYS A 118 -6.27 -5.22 9.30
C LYS A 118 -6.41 -6.34 10.32
N PHE A 119 -7.63 -6.81 10.55
CA PHE A 119 -7.80 -8.11 11.19
C PHE A 119 -7.35 -9.23 10.27
N ARG A 120 -6.68 -10.22 10.82
CA ARG A 120 -6.24 -11.38 10.07
C ARG A 120 -7.42 -12.26 9.70
N SER A 121 -7.69 -12.38 8.41
CA SER A 121 -8.73 -13.22 7.83
C SER A 121 -8.21 -14.49 7.15
N MET A 122 -6.86 -14.62 7.07
CA MET A 122 -6.17 -15.73 6.44
C MET A 122 -5.26 -16.45 7.43
N VAL A 123 -4.92 -17.69 7.13
CA VAL A 123 -3.98 -18.51 7.91
C VAL A 123 -2.55 -17.91 7.89
N PRO A 124 -1.68 -18.22 8.88
CA PRO A 124 -0.35 -17.61 8.97
C PRO A 124 0.56 -17.82 7.75
N ASN A 125 0.43 -18.95 7.06
CA ASN A 125 1.23 -19.32 5.88
C ASN A 125 0.55 -18.99 4.54
N ALA A 126 -0.46 -18.12 4.53
CA ALA A 126 -1.23 -17.78 3.34
C ALA A 126 -0.39 -17.24 2.16
N ASP A 127 0.68 -16.50 2.44
CA ASP A 127 1.58 -15.97 1.41
C ASP A 127 2.45 -17.08 0.76
N GLN A 128 2.79 -18.11 1.50
CA GLN A 128 3.52 -19.28 0.98
C GLN A 128 2.60 -20.11 0.08
N MET A 129 1.37 -20.37 0.53
CA MET A 129 0.35 -21.08 -0.24
C MET A 129 -0.03 -20.35 -1.53
N LEU A 130 0.14 -19.03 -1.60
CA LEU A 130 -0.20 -18.25 -2.79
C LEU A 130 0.56 -18.72 -4.03
N LYS A 131 1.84 -19.11 -3.89
CA LYS A 131 2.68 -19.59 -5.00
C LYS A 131 2.10 -20.86 -5.62
N ASP A 132 1.67 -21.79 -4.78
CA ASP A 132 1.14 -23.08 -5.21
C ASP A 132 -0.28 -22.96 -5.82
N LEU A 133 -1.04 -21.94 -5.35
CA LEU A 133 -2.40 -21.69 -5.81
C LEU A 133 -2.46 -20.80 -7.06
N GLN A 134 -1.35 -20.26 -7.52
CA GLN A 134 -1.32 -19.29 -8.61
C GLN A 134 -1.84 -19.85 -9.95
N ALA A 135 -1.67 -21.16 -10.17
CA ALA A 135 -2.22 -21.87 -11.32
C ALA A 135 -3.77 -21.93 -11.32
N GLN A 136 -4.40 -21.71 -10.17
CA GLN A 136 -5.87 -21.74 -9.99
C GLN A 136 -6.48 -20.33 -9.92
N ASN A 137 -5.74 -19.31 -10.36
CA ASN A 137 -6.22 -17.94 -10.36
C ASN A 137 -7.36 -17.75 -11.37
N GLU A 138 -8.53 -17.33 -10.90
CA GLU A 138 -9.71 -17.04 -11.72
C GLU A 138 -9.72 -15.60 -12.27
N ALA A 139 -8.80 -14.73 -11.81
CA ALA A 139 -8.72 -13.35 -12.27
C ALA A 139 -7.67 -13.17 -13.37
N THR A 140 -8.01 -12.38 -14.36
CA THR A 140 -7.04 -11.87 -15.34
C THR A 140 -6.28 -10.68 -14.75
N GLY A 141 -4.93 -10.73 -14.76
CA GLY A 141 -4.07 -9.64 -14.26
C GLY A 141 -3.36 -9.94 -12.95
N PRO A 142 -2.76 -8.90 -12.30
CA PRO A 142 -1.89 -9.07 -11.14
C PRO A 142 -2.62 -9.40 -9.83
N MET A 143 -3.95 -9.42 -9.84
CA MET A 143 -4.75 -9.74 -8.66
C MET A 143 -5.07 -11.23 -8.62
N PHE A 144 -4.89 -11.85 -7.44
CA PHE A 144 -5.31 -13.23 -7.21
C PHE A 144 -6.76 -13.26 -6.72
N LYS A 145 -7.61 -14.04 -7.39
CA LYS A 145 -9.00 -14.28 -7.00
C LYS A 145 -9.34 -15.76 -7.20
N MET A 146 -9.93 -16.36 -6.18
CA MET A 146 -10.38 -17.76 -6.17
C MET A 146 -11.68 -17.85 -5.41
N LYS A 147 -12.66 -18.62 -5.93
CA LYS A 147 -14.01 -18.76 -5.34
C LYS A 147 -13.97 -19.46 -3.98
N HIS A 148 -13.14 -20.49 -3.85
CA HIS A 148 -12.92 -21.24 -2.62
C HIS A 148 -11.44 -21.15 -2.23
N ASP A 149 -11.05 -20.06 -1.59
CA ASP A 149 -9.65 -19.82 -1.20
C ASP A 149 -9.33 -20.55 0.13
N PRO A 150 -8.51 -21.63 0.11
CA PRO A 150 -8.19 -22.41 1.29
C PRO A 150 -7.36 -21.63 2.33
N ARG A 151 -6.82 -20.47 1.96
CA ARG A 151 -6.06 -19.60 2.87
C ARG A 151 -6.94 -18.84 3.84
N ILE A 152 -8.24 -18.76 3.60
CA ILE A 152 -9.18 -18.03 4.45
C ILE A 152 -9.50 -18.87 5.69
N ILE A 153 -9.46 -18.24 6.88
CA ILE A 153 -9.82 -18.91 8.14
C ILE A 153 -11.27 -19.39 8.06
N PRO A 154 -11.57 -20.69 8.23
CA PRO A 154 -12.91 -21.22 8.08
C PRO A 154 -13.95 -20.53 8.96
N GLY A 155 -15.11 -20.20 8.41
CA GLY A 155 -16.22 -19.52 9.08
C GLY A 155 -15.93 -18.03 9.32
N VAL A 156 -15.05 -17.71 10.24
CA VAL A 156 -14.76 -16.34 10.69
C VAL A 156 -14.13 -15.51 9.57
N GLY A 157 -13.14 -16.04 8.84
CA GLY A 157 -12.43 -15.30 7.79
C GLY A 157 -13.37 -14.86 6.68
N ASN A 158 -14.27 -15.73 6.23
CA ASN A 158 -15.27 -15.40 5.21
C ASN A 158 -16.24 -14.33 5.70
N PHE A 159 -16.71 -14.44 6.96
CA PHE A 159 -17.64 -13.48 7.55
C PHE A 159 -17.04 -12.07 7.63
N ILE A 160 -15.84 -11.93 8.20
CA ILE A 160 -15.20 -10.63 8.36
C ILE A 160 -14.84 -9.99 7.02
N ARG A 161 -14.44 -10.77 6.02
CA ARG A 161 -14.17 -10.29 4.65
C ARG A 161 -15.44 -9.86 3.93
N LYS A 162 -16.52 -10.65 4.02
CA LYS A 162 -17.81 -10.32 3.39
C LYS A 162 -18.37 -8.99 3.89
N HIS A 163 -18.16 -8.67 5.17
CA HIS A 163 -18.70 -7.46 5.80
C HIS A 163 -17.62 -6.36 5.93
N SER A 164 -16.42 -6.54 5.36
CA SER A 164 -15.28 -5.62 5.45
C SER A 164 -14.85 -5.27 6.88
N ILE A 165 -15.18 -6.13 7.86
CA ILE A 165 -14.82 -5.97 9.28
C ILE A 165 -13.30 -6.06 9.44
N ASP A 166 -12.63 -6.82 8.58
CA ASP A 166 -11.17 -6.91 8.53
C ASP A 166 -10.48 -5.56 8.32
N GLU A 167 -11.16 -4.58 7.76
CA GLU A 167 -10.61 -3.26 7.47
C GLU A 167 -10.81 -2.25 8.61
N LEU A 168 -11.58 -2.57 9.67
CA LEU A 168 -11.83 -1.67 10.80
C LEU A 168 -10.54 -1.16 11.48
N PRO A 169 -9.46 -1.95 11.65
CA PRO A 169 -8.22 -1.43 12.22
C PRO A 169 -7.56 -0.32 11.39
N GLN A 170 -7.96 -0.10 10.12
CA GLN A 170 -7.48 1.04 9.32
C GLN A 170 -7.93 2.39 9.91
N LEU A 171 -8.94 2.43 10.77
CA LEU A 171 -9.31 3.63 11.53
C LEU A 171 -8.13 4.17 12.36
N ILE A 172 -7.23 3.29 12.83
CA ILE A 172 -5.97 3.69 13.48
C ILE A 172 -5.10 4.49 12.52
N ASN A 173 -5.00 4.04 11.25
CA ASN A 173 -4.23 4.76 10.24
C ASN A 173 -4.85 6.12 9.90
N VAL A 174 -6.19 6.22 9.90
CA VAL A 174 -6.90 7.49 9.73
C VAL A 174 -6.62 8.41 10.91
N PHE A 175 -6.73 7.92 12.13
CA PHE A 175 -6.46 8.67 13.34
C PHE A 175 -5.02 9.20 13.39
N LEU A 176 -4.04 8.38 12.98
CA LEU A 176 -2.62 8.76 12.88
C LEU A 176 -2.30 9.70 11.69
N GLY A 177 -3.22 9.92 10.75
CA GLY A 177 -3.01 10.80 9.60
C GLY A 177 -2.28 10.18 8.41
N GLN A 178 -2.14 8.89 8.41
CA GLN A 178 -1.49 8.15 7.34
C GLN A 178 -2.41 8.00 6.12
N MET A 179 -3.73 7.98 6.34
CA MET A 179 -4.74 7.97 5.30
C MET A 179 -5.96 8.81 5.71
N ASN A 180 -6.85 9.08 4.76
CA ASN A 180 -8.12 9.76 4.99
C ASN A 180 -9.23 8.73 5.18
N LEU A 181 -10.30 9.10 5.90
CA LEU A 181 -11.50 8.26 6.05
C LEU A 181 -12.17 8.05 4.69
N ILE A 182 -12.30 9.13 3.91
CA ILE A 182 -12.81 9.10 2.54
C ILE A 182 -11.69 9.55 1.61
N GLY A 183 -11.26 8.67 0.72
CA GLY A 183 -10.17 8.93 -0.21
C GLY A 183 -9.84 7.70 -1.08
N PRO A 184 -8.93 7.84 -2.05
CA PRO A 184 -8.49 6.72 -2.86
C PRO A 184 -7.82 5.65 -1.99
N ARG A 185 -8.04 4.37 -2.34
CA ARG A 185 -7.40 3.26 -1.64
C ARG A 185 -5.88 3.28 -1.87
N PRO A 186 -5.07 3.19 -0.82
CA PRO A 186 -3.62 3.10 -0.98
C PRO A 186 -3.22 1.85 -1.74
N GLY A 187 -2.44 2.01 -2.82
CA GLY A 187 -1.99 0.90 -3.67
C GLY A 187 -0.98 -0.02 -2.97
N LEU A 188 -0.88 -1.25 -3.43
CA LEU A 188 0.21 -2.14 -3.04
C LEU A 188 1.52 -1.68 -3.67
N PRO A 189 2.67 -1.76 -2.97
CA PRO A 189 3.96 -1.39 -3.54
C PRO A 189 4.23 -2.07 -4.89
N ARG A 190 3.93 -3.36 -5.02
CA ARG A 190 4.11 -4.13 -6.27
C ARG A 190 3.24 -3.61 -7.42
N GLU A 191 2.00 -3.20 -7.13
CA GLU A 191 1.09 -2.66 -8.15
C GLU A 191 1.58 -1.30 -8.63
N VAL A 192 1.99 -0.44 -7.70
CA VAL A 192 2.51 0.89 -8.03
C VAL A 192 3.83 0.79 -8.80
N ALA A 193 4.73 -0.11 -8.41
CA ALA A 193 5.98 -0.35 -9.13
C ALA A 193 5.73 -0.82 -10.56
N LEU A 194 4.76 -1.71 -10.77
CA LEU A 194 4.36 -2.18 -12.09
C LEU A 194 3.77 -1.04 -12.94
N TYR A 195 2.87 -0.23 -12.39
CA TYR A 195 2.32 0.92 -13.12
C TYR A 195 3.39 1.94 -13.51
N LEU A 196 4.34 2.21 -12.62
CA LEU A 196 5.43 3.13 -12.93
C LEU A 196 6.34 2.60 -14.05
N SER A 197 6.62 1.31 -14.07
CA SER A 197 7.40 0.70 -15.17
C SER A 197 6.69 0.81 -16.51
N LEU A 198 5.36 0.67 -16.54
CA LEU A 198 4.56 0.80 -17.77
C LEU A 198 4.47 2.25 -18.28
N ILE A 199 4.48 3.25 -17.39
CA ILE A 199 4.43 4.67 -17.78
C ILE A 199 5.77 5.15 -18.37
N HIS A 200 6.89 4.55 -17.96
CA HIS A 200 8.22 4.90 -18.46
C HIS A 200 8.61 4.20 -19.77
N ILE A 201 7.79 3.30 -20.29
CA ILE A 201 7.98 2.66 -21.60
C ILE A 201 7.28 3.48 -22.69
#